data_6e5b28be5efbd075b9fc75eb2950c007
#
_entry.id   6e5b28be5efbd075b9fc75eb2950c007
#
_cell.length_a   1.000
_cell.length_b   1.000
_cell.length_c   1.000
_cell.angle_alpha   90.00
_cell.angle_beta   90.00
_cell.angle_gamma   90.00
#
_symmetry.space_group_name_H-M   'P 1'
#
loop_
_entity.id
_entity.type
_entity.pdbx_description
1 polymer ?
#
loop_
_entity_poly.entity_id
_entity_poly.type
_entity_poly.pdbx_seq_one_letter_code
_entity_poly.pdbx_strand_id
1 'polypeptide(L)'
;KRQRIDRVAEVVVDEKGLAGLINLDFVEWVEPKYPVHLDNEAAAEIIGVDWVGEPANMAPFGGALTGSGVIVGVMDSGLDTAVECTSLTHCNTVNNGIHADFVGRIVGVVSYSCGSCTDGPEDQDGHGTHVAGSVLGDGTNSPTGTDNSGMAPGAHLFMQAVLAVGGTCNGSSLCQPSYNAFFTEAYDEGARVHTNSWGSGPSTSTNCAQSGSSSGSCLAYYSSASYEIDVEANSLADLTILFAMGNDAMDCTHNSYGQTNCFGGKDGEINKGAMNRQATAKN
;
A
#
# COMPACT_ATOMS: atom_id res chain seq x y z
N LYS A 1 -38.75 -9.03 7.52
CA LYS A 1 -37.47 -8.62 8.15
C LYS A 1 -36.84 -9.89 8.72
N ARG A 2 -35.76 -10.43 8.10
CA ARG A 2 -34.97 -11.52 8.71
C ARG A 2 -34.12 -10.86 9.80
N GLN A 3 -34.34 -11.28 11.03
CA GLN A 3 -33.49 -10.93 12.14
C GLN A 3 -32.14 -11.63 11.92
N ARG A 4 -31.06 -10.85 11.78
CA ARG A 4 -29.70 -11.38 11.72
C ARG A 4 -29.37 -11.85 13.13
N ILE A 5 -29.30 -13.14 13.33
CA ILE A 5 -28.81 -13.72 14.58
C ILE A 5 -27.30 -13.73 14.47
N ASP A 6 -26.62 -12.97 15.32
CA ASP A 6 -25.17 -13.08 15.43
C ASP A 6 -24.83 -14.47 15.93
N ARG A 7 -24.11 -15.23 15.09
CA ARG A 7 -23.73 -16.63 15.39
C ARG A 7 -22.38 -16.73 16.10
N VAL A 8 -21.77 -15.61 16.45
CA VAL A 8 -20.47 -15.56 17.10
C VAL A 8 -20.63 -14.93 18.47
N ALA A 9 -20.08 -15.59 19.49
CA ALA A 9 -20.01 -15.08 20.86
C ALA A 9 -18.56 -15.07 21.32
N GLU A 10 -18.14 -13.95 21.91
CA GLU A 10 -16.84 -13.84 22.57
C GLU A 10 -16.99 -14.19 24.04
N VAL A 11 -16.16 -15.10 24.53
CA VAL A 11 -16.20 -15.56 25.91
C VAL A 11 -14.78 -15.66 26.49
N VAL A 12 -14.66 -15.40 27.77
CA VAL A 12 -13.40 -15.61 28.51
C VAL A 12 -13.58 -16.89 29.33
N VAL A 13 -12.74 -17.87 29.09
CA VAL A 13 -12.81 -19.18 29.74
C VAL A 13 -11.42 -19.66 30.19
N ASP A 14 -11.40 -20.47 31.24
CA ASP A 14 -10.27 -21.29 31.60
C ASP A 14 -10.28 -22.63 30.83
N GLU A 15 -9.29 -23.49 31.06
CA GLU A 15 -9.18 -24.79 30.41
C GLU A 15 -10.45 -25.67 30.61
N LYS A 16 -11.09 -25.59 31.77
CA LYS A 16 -12.32 -26.34 32.04
C LYS A 16 -13.51 -25.77 31.28
N GLY A 17 -13.59 -24.45 31.20
CA GLY A 17 -14.59 -23.75 30.41
C GLY A 17 -14.44 -24.05 28.93
N LEU A 18 -13.21 -24.07 28.40
CA LEU A 18 -12.94 -24.48 27.03
C LEU A 18 -13.39 -25.91 26.76
N ALA A 19 -13.04 -26.84 27.64
CA ALA A 19 -13.52 -28.25 27.53
C ALA A 19 -15.04 -28.36 27.60
N GLY A 20 -15.70 -27.45 28.33
CA GLY A 20 -17.16 -27.36 28.33
C GLY A 20 -17.74 -26.85 27.04
N LEU A 21 -17.14 -25.82 26.47
CA LEU A 21 -17.61 -25.19 25.21
C LEU A 21 -17.56 -26.15 24.02
N ILE A 22 -16.46 -26.89 23.84
CA ILE A 22 -16.30 -27.83 22.72
C ILE A 22 -17.25 -29.01 22.75
N ASN A 23 -17.90 -29.26 23.88
CA ASN A 23 -18.90 -30.35 24.04
C ASN A 23 -20.35 -29.86 23.90
N LEU A 24 -20.58 -28.59 23.57
CA LEU A 24 -21.93 -28.07 23.33
C LEU A 24 -22.37 -28.37 21.89
N ASP A 25 -23.50 -29.03 21.71
CA ASP A 25 -24.00 -29.45 20.39
C ASP A 25 -24.26 -28.34 19.40
N PHE A 26 -24.35 -27.08 19.88
CA PHE A 26 -24.56 -25.89 19.03
C PHE A 26 -23.30 -25.09 18.76
N VAL A 27 -22.15 -25.52 19.29
CA VAL A 27 -20.83 -24.87 19.04
C VAL A 27 -20.17 -25.58 17.87
N GLU A 28 -20.11 -24.91 16.74
CA GLU A 28 -19.50 -25.44 15.52
C GLU A 28 -18.00 -25.23 15.47
N TRP A 29 -17.50 -24.14 16.12
CA TRP A 29 -16.10 -23.74 16.08
C TRP A 29 -15.71 -22.96 17.33
N VAL A 30 -14.49 -23.14 17.81
CA VAL A 30 -13.87 -22.37 18.90
C VAL A 30 -12.46 -22.01 18.48
N GLU A 31 -12.14 -20.75 18.55
CA GLU A 31 -10.80 -20.24 18.25
C GLU A 31 -10.37 -19.19 19.29
N PRO A 32 -9.07 -19.02 19.54
CA PRO A 32 -8.60 -17.93 20.35
C PRO A 32 -8.86 -16.60 19.65
N LYS A 33 -9.33 -15.60 20.40
CA LYS A 33 -9.37 -14.23 19.93
C LYS A 33 -7.97 -13.65 20.09
N TYR A 34 -7.30 -13.45 18.98
CA TYR A 34 -6.03 -12.71 18.97
C TYR A 34 -6.30 -11.22 19.12
N PRO A 35 -5.45 -10.48 19.84
CA PRO A 35 -5.53 -9.03 19.85
C PRO A 35 -5.36 -8.51 18.41
N VAL A 36 -6.20 -7.55 18.06
CA VAL A 36 -6.06 -6.83 16.78
C VAL A 36 -5.01 -5.75 17.02
N HIS A 37 -3.93 -5.81 16.27
CA HIS A 37 -2.90 -4.78 16.21
C HIS A 37 -3.08 -3.97 14.94
N LEU A 38 -2.60 -2.74 14.97
CA LEU A 38 -2.49 -1.96 13.74
C LEU A 38 -1.36 -2.53 12.90
N ASP A 39 -1.60 -2.70 11.60
CA ASP A 39 -0.68 -3.42 10.72
C ASP A 39 0.70 -2.75 10.62
N ASN A 40 0.78 -1.41 10.71
CA ASN A 40 2.06 -0.69 10.65
C ASN A 40 2.97 -1.01 11.85
N GLU A 41 2.43 -1.07 13.08
CA GLU A 41 3.22 -1.42 14.27
C GLU A 41 3.81 -2.82 14.14
N ALA A 42 2.97 -3.80 13.79
CA ALA A 42 3.43 -5.18 13.59
C ALA A 42 4.40 -5.31 12.41
N ALA A 43 4.17 -4.58 11.33
CA ALA A 43 5.07 -4.58 10.17
C ALA A 43 6.43 -3.97 10.52
N ALA A 44 6.47 -2.86 11.26
CA ALA A 44 7.69 -2.21 11.69
C ALA A 44 8.57 -3.15 12.55
N GLU A 45 7.96 -3.89 13.48
CA GLU A 45 8.63 -4.90 14.28
C GLU A 45 9.21 -6.03 13.40
N ILE A 46 8.38 -6.59 12.50
CA ILE A 46 8.78 -7.74 11.65
C ILE A 46 9.96 -7.38 10.73
N ILE A 47 9.96 -6.19 10.14
CA ILE A 47 11.01 -5.75 9.22
C ILE A 47 12.18 -5.04 9.92
N GLY A 48 12.10 -4.83 11.24
CA GLY A 48 13.15 -4.27 12.06
C GLY A 48 13.29 -2.74 11.99
N VAL A 49 12.25 -2.03 11.56
CA VAL A 49 12.24 -0.56 11.56
C VAL A 49 12.36 -0.01 12.97
N ASP A 50 11.67 -0.59 13.93
CA ASP A 50 11.76 -0.22 15.34
C ASP A 50 13.20 -0.32 15.87
N TRP A 51 13.92 -1.33 15.42
CA TRP A 51 15.31 -1.53 15.84
C TRP A 51 16.23 -0.42 15.30
N VAL A 52 16.09 -0.03 14.04
CA VAL A 52 16.91 1.05 13.44
C VAL A 52 16.42 2.45 13.85
N GLY A 53 15.17 2.57 14.26
CA GLY A 53 14.57 3.77 14.83
C GLY A 53 15.03 4.06 16.25
N GLU A 54 15.58 3.08 16.97
CA GLU A 54 16.03 3.24 18.34
C GLU A 54 17.46 3.84 18.39
N PRO A 55 17.65 5.04 18.98
CA PRO A 55 18.94 5.73 18.97
C PRO A 55 20.09 4.90 19.57
N ALA A 56 19.81 4.09 20.58
CA ALA A 56 20.82 3.25 21.24
C ALA A 56 21.39 2.18 20.31
N ASN A 57 20.56 1.61 19.44
CA ASN A 57 20.96 0.59 18.48
C ASN A 57 21.81 1.18 17.35
N MET A 58 21.50 2.42 16.95
CA MET A 58 22.11 3.12 15.83
C MET A 58 23.21 4.12 16.23
N ALA A 59 23.63 4.14 17.49
CA ALA A 59 24.69 5.05 17.98
C ALA A 59 25.98 5.04 17.14
N PRO A 60 26.49 3.88 16.65
CA PRO A 60 27.68 3.85 15.79
C PRO A 60 27.47 4.55 14.42
N PHE A 61 26.24 4.76 14.00
CA PHE A 61 25.87 5.37 12.72
C PHE A 61 25.33 6.80 12.85
N GLY A 62 25.43 7.38 14.04
CA GLY A 62 25.03 8.77 14.29
C GLY A 62 23.64 8.93 14.91
N GLY A 63 22.97 7.86 15.29
CA GLY A 63 21.66 7.87 15.95
C GLY A 63 20.55 7.22 15.13
N ALA A 64 19.31 7.36 15.56
CA ALA A 64 18.14 6.74 14.94
C ALA A 64 18.00 7.03 13.43
N LEU A 65 17.69 6.01 12.67
CA LEU A 65 17.37 6.15 11.25
C LEU A 65 15.85 6.30 11.10
N THR A 66 15.40 7.52 10.89
CA THR A 66 13.98 7.88 10.77
C THR A 66 13.60 8.36 9.37
N GLY A 67 14.52 8.31 8.41
CA GLY A 67 14.34 8.92 7.09
C GLY A 67 14.58 10.43 7.07
N SER A 68 15.08 11.04 8.14
CA SER A 68 15.36 12.47 8.18
C SER A 68 16.34 12.88 7.06
N GLY A 69 15.97 13.92 6.30
CA GLY A 69 16.72 14.40 5.15
C GLY A 69 16.46 13.63 3.85
N VAL A 70 15.61 12.61 3.87
CA VAL A 70 15.19 11.88 2.66
C VAL A 70 13.85 12.41 2.17
N ILE A 71 13.70 12.57 0.86
CA ILE A 71 12.40 12.82 0.21
C ILE A 71 11.92 11.52 -0.41
N VAL A 72 10.69 11.14 -0.09
CA VAL A 72 10.00 9.97 -0.66
C VAL A 72 8.93 10.46 -1.63
N GLY A 73 9.02 10.03 -2.89
CA GLY A 73 7.94 10.16 -3.86
C GLY A 73 6.86 9.10 -3.59
N VAL A 74 5.61 9.52 -3.54
CA VAL A 74 4.45 8.63 -3.44
C VAL A 74 3.51 8.96 -4.59
N MET A 75 3.29 7.99 -5.50
CA MET A 75 2.30 8.14 -6.55
C MET A 75 1.10 7.26 -6.22
N ASP A 76 -0.05 7.90 -5.99
CA ASP A 76 -1.25 7.21 -5.55
C ASP A 76 -2.52 8.07 -5.81
N SER A 77 -3.64 7.74 -5.18
CA SER A 77 -4.93 8.43 -5.36
C SER A 77 -4.90 9.92 -5.00
N GLY A 78 -4.03 10.35 -4.12
CA GLY A 78 -3.92 11.75 -3.69
C GLY A 78 -3.52 11.86 -2.22
N LEU A 79 -3.60 13.08 -1.68
CA LEU A 79 -3.40 13.36 -0.26
C LEU A 79 -4.59 14.18 0.25
N ASP A 80 -5.29 13.72 1.27
CA ASP A 80 -6.50 14.34 1.78
C ASP A 80 -6.28 15.81 2.17
N THR A 81 -7.21 16.66 1.72
CA THR A 81 -7.20 18.12 1.80
C THR A 81 -5.99 18.83 1.20
N ALA A 82 -5.13 18.14 0.46
CA ALA A 82 -3.97 18.78 -0.18
C ALA A 82 -4.36 19.73 -1.32
N VAL A 83 -3.51 20.72 -1.52
CA VAL A 83 -3.56 21.66 -2.64
C VAL A 83 -2.24 21.55 -3.41
N GLU A 84 -2.26 21.71 -4.72
CA GLU A 84 -1.03 21.67 -5.52
C GLU A 84 0.01 22.66 -5.02
N CYS A 85 1.23 22.18 -4.86
CA CYS A 85 2.34 22.99 -4.37
C CYS A 85 3.69 22.37 -4.78
N THR A 86 4.71 23.18 -4.92
CA THR A 86 6.01 22.78 -5.48
C THR A 86 7.23 23.13 -4.62
N SER A 87 7.04 23.52 -3.38
CA SER A 87 8.15 23.75 -2.46
C SER A 87 7.69 23.62 -1.01
N LEU A 88 8.59 23.19 -0.14
CA LEU A 88 8.30 23.02 1.28
C LEU A 88 7.65 24.26 1.91
N THR A 89 8.18 25.47 1.61
CA THR A 89 7.61 26.71 2.14
C THR A 89 6.19 26.95 1.63
N HIS A 90 5.96 26.75 0.31
CA HIS A 90 4.65 26.93 -0.30
C HIS A 90 3.66 25.88 0.21
N CYS A 91 4.04 24.61 0.20
CA CYS A 91 3.19 23.53 0.69
C CYS A 91 2.75 23.75 2.14
N ASN A 92 3.65 24.19 3.00
CA ASN A 92 3.30 24.47 4.39
C ASN A 92 2.35 25.65 4.59
N THR A 93 2.26 26.56 3.61
CA THR A 93 1.34 27.71 3.68
C THR A 93 -0.03 27.44 3.07
N VAL A 94 -0.12 26.57 2.07
CA VAL A 94 -1.36 26.30 1.33
C VAL A 94 -2.11 25.07 1.85
N ASN A 95 -1.41 24.12 2.45
CA ASN A 95 -2.00 22.87 2.93
C ASN A 95 -2.46 22.98 4.40
N ASN A 96 -3.25 24.01 4.69
CA ASN A 96 -3.94 24.12 5.97
C ASN A 96 -5.08 23.11 6.01
N GLY A 97 -4.99 22.14 6.90
CA GLY A 97 -6.03 21.13 7.09
C GLY A 97 -5.62 19.72 6.69
N ILE A 98 -4.45 19.53 6.09
CA ILE A 98 -3.88 18.19 5.92
C ILE A 98 -3.70 17.51 7.27
N HIS A 99 -3.64 16.18 7.25
CA HIS A 99 -3.45 15.40 8.47
C HIS A 99 -2.19 15.86 9.22
N ALA A 100 -2.27 15.93 10.55
CA ALA A 100 -1.18 16.43 11.38
C ALA A 100 0.15 15.71 11.16
N ASP A 101 0.08 14.42 10.87
CA ASP A 101 1.24 13.56 10.61
C ASP A 101 2.10 13.98 9.42
N PHE A 102 1.61 14.87 8.57
CA PHE A 102 2.36 15.36 7.39
C PHE A 102 2.80 16.82 7.51
N VAL A 103 2.33 17.53 8.53
CA VAL A 103 2.57 18.98 8.66
C VAL A 103 4.08 19.29 8.71
N GLY A 104 4.50 20.23 7.87
CA GLY A 104 5.89 20.68 7.78
C GLY A 104 6.81 19.75 6.98
N ARG A 105 6.30 18.64 6.42
CA ARG A 105 7.11 17.65 5.72
C ARG A 105 6.70 17.39 4.26
N ILE A 106 5.77 18.18 3.69
CA ILE A 106 5.38 18.10 2.29
C ILE A 106 6.27 19.04 1.47
N VAL A 107 7.06 18.50 0.56
CA VAL A 107 7.92 19.28 -0.35
C VAL A 107 7.23 19.59 -1.68
N GLY A 108 6.25 18.78 -2.08
CA GLY A 108 5.46 19.00 -3.27
C GLY A 108 4.23 18.12 -3.31
N VAL A 109 3.17 18.63 -3.94
CA VAL A 109 1.98 17.87 -4.33
C VAL A 109 1.64 18.29 -5.74
N VAL A 110 1.60 17.32 -6.64
CA VAL A 110 1.21 17.52 -8.04
C VAL A 110 0.08 16.55 -8.40
N SER A 111 -0.74 16.92 -9.36
CA SER A 111 -1.79 16.04 -9.87
C SER A 111 -1.68 15.86 -11.38
N TYR A 112 -2.09 14.70 -11.86
CA TYR A 112 -2.09 14.40 -13.29
C TYR A 112 -3.52 14.21 -13.78
N SER A 113 -3.75 14.61 -15.02
CA SER A 113 -5.05 14.47 -15.67
C SER A 113 -4.93 13.65 -16.95
N CYS A 114 -5.97 12.90 -17.29
CA CYS A 114 -6.06 12.17 -18.55
C CYS A 114 -7.30 12.56 -19.34
N GLY A 115 -7.09 13.29 -20.43
CA GLY A 115 -8.17 13.74 -21.31
C GLY A 115 -9.13 14.71 -20.63
N SER A 116 -10.39 14.31 -20.52
CA SER A 116 -11.44 15.10 -19.85
C SER A 116 -11.59 14.79 -18.36
N CYS A 117 -10.86 13.83 -17.84
CA CYS A 117 -10.81 13.53 -16.42
C CYS A 117 -9.77 14.44 -15.78
N THR A 118 -10.25 15.38 -15.00
CA THR A 118 -9.40 16.20 -14.16
C THR A 118 -9.38 15.58 -12.79
N ASP A 119 -8.22 15.24 -12.32
CA ASP A 119 -8.01 14.95 -10.93
C ASP A 119 -7.40 16.16 -10.24
N GLY A 120 -7.69 16.30 -8.96
CA GLY A 120 -7.03 17.26 -8.09
C GLY A 120 -6.03 16.53 -7.19
N PRO A 121 -5.28 17.26 -6.39
CA PRO A 121 -4.33 16.67 -5.45
C PRO A 121 -5.01 16.02 -4.24
N GLU A 122 -6.30 16.32 -4.00
CA GLU A 122 -7.08 15.81 -2.89
C GLU A 122 -7.41 14.32 -3.07
N ASP A 123 -7.26 13.56 -2.00
CA ASP A 123 -7.54 12.12 -2.01
C ASP A 123 -9.02 11.84 -1.77
N GLN A 124 -9.77 11.57 -2.82
CA GLN A 124 -11.18 11.21 -2.74
C GLN A 124 -11.43 9.73 -2.45
N ASP A 125 -10.40 8.90 -2.53
CA ASP A 125 -10.46 7.46 -2.24
C ASP A 125 -10.02 7.14 -0.80
N GLY A 126 -9.03 7.87 -0.29
CA GLY A 126 -8.38 7.66 1.00
C GLY A 126 -7.17 6.73 0.94
N HIS A 127 -6.95 6.03 -0.18
CA HIS A 127 -5.87 5.07 -0.32
C HIS A 127 -4.49 5.74 -0.32
N GLY A 128 -4.29 6.81 -1.10
CA GLY A 128 -3.01 7.51 -1.18
C GLY A 128 -2.61 8.16 0.14
N THR A 129 -3.56 8.73 0.86
CA THR A 129 -3.35 9.28 2.20
C THR A 129 -2.90 8.20 3.18
N HIS A 130 -3.55 7.02 3.13
CA HIS A 130 -3.16 5.89 3.97
C HIS A 130 -1.77 5.36 3.60
N VAL A 131 -1.46 5.24 2.31
CA VAL A 131 -0.12 4.84 1.83
C VAL A 131 0.94 5.83 2.31
N ALA A 132 0.72 7.13 2.13
CA ALA A 132 1.64 8.16 2.63
C ALA A 132 1.83 8.08 4.14
N GLY A 133 0.77 7.82 4.91
CA GLY A 133 0.83 7.58 6.35
C GLY A 133 1.69 6.38 6.71
N SER A 134 1.52 5.25 6.02
CA SER A 134 2.33 4.05 6.22
C SER A 134 3.81 4.25 5.87
N VAL A 135 4.10 5.15 4.93
CA VAL A 135 5.48 5.48 4.56
C VAL A 135 6.14 6.40 5.59
N LEU A 136 5.49 7.52 5.93
CA LEU A 136 6.16 8.61 6.66
C LEU A 136 5.27 9.38 7.65
N GLY A 137 4.09 8.90 8.01
CA GLY A 137 3.32 9.48 9.11
C GLY A 137 4.15 9.56 10.39
N ASP A 138 4.11 10.66 11.14
CA ASP A 138 4.92 10.82 12.35
C ASP A 138 4.22 10.33 13.62
N GLY A 139 3.00 9.82 13.49
CA GLY A 139 2.23 9.28 14.59
C GLY A 139 1.70 10.35 15.58
N THR A 140 1.74 11.64 15.20
CA THR A 140 1.31 12.74 16.10
C THR A 140 -0.10 12.54 16.66
N ASN A 141 -0.99 11.90 15.91
CA ASN A 141 -2.35 11.60 16.34
C ASN A 141 -2.55 10.16 16.82
N SER A 142 -1.48 9.41 17.05
CA SER A 142 -1.60 8.05 17.57
C SER A 142 -2.30 8.04 18.93
N PRO A 143 -3.20 7.07 19.20
CA PRO A 143 -3.78 6.89 20.52
C PRO A 143 -2.70 6.70 21.58
N THR A 144 -2.98 7.17 22.80
CA THR A 144 -2.04 7.04 23.92
C THR A 144 -1.61 5.58 24.13
N GLY A 145 -0.33 5.33 24.05
CA GLY A 145 0.26 3.98 24.27
C GLY A 145 0.36 3.12 23.02
N THR A 146 0.08 3.69 21.83
CA THR A 146 0.34 3.04 20.52
C THR A 146 1.29 3.89 19.69
N ASP A 147 2.09 3.27 18.87
CA ASP A 147 2.89 3.93 17.84
C ASP A 147 2.36 3.55 16.46
N ASN A 148 1.67 4.49 15.82
CA ASN A 148 1.11 4.33 14.47
C ASN A 148 1.92 5.12 13.44
N SER A 149 3.17 5.42 13.74
CA SER A 149 4.05 6.09 12.78
C SER A 149 4.30 5.22 11.54
N GLY A 150 4.63 5.87 10.45
CA GLY A 150 5.09 5.21 9.24
C GLY A 150 6.53 4.71 9.39
N MET A 151 7.01 4.01 8.36
CA MET A 151 8.33 3.37 8.38
C MET A 151 9.49 4.38 8.37
N ALA A 152 9.24 5.61 7.93
CA ALA A 152 10.23 6.70 7.84
C ALA A 152 9.65 8.02 8.38
N PRO A 153 9.32 8.13 9.68
CA PRO A 153 8.56 9.25 10.24
C PRO A 153 9.27 10.60 10.17
N GLY A 154 10.55 10.64 9.89
CA GLY A 154 11.33 11.85 9.67
C GLY A 154 11.51 12.24 8.21
N ALA A 155 11.00 11.46 7.26
CA ALA A 155 11.13 11.76 5.83
C ALA A 155 10.19 12.88 5.38
N HIS A 156 10.47 13.43 4.20
CA HIS A 156 9.62 14.41 3.51
C HIS A 156 8.85 13.74 2.37
N LEU A 157 7.68 14.26 2.07
CA LEU A 157 6.76 13.75 1.05
C LEU A 157 6.79 14.60 -0.22
N PHE A 158 6.95 13.94 -1.36
CA PHE A 158 6.54 14.45 -2.66
C PHE A 158 5.38 13.60 -3.18
N MET A 159 4.17 14.16 -3.22
CA MET A 159 2.95 13.44 -3.59
C MET A 159 2.59 13.68 -5.06
N GLN A 160 2.30 12.61 -5.76
CA GLN A 160 1.84 12.59 -7.15
C GLN A 160 0.46 11.94 -7.23
N ALA A 161 -0.58 12.77 -7.28
CA ALA A 161 -1.98 12.33 -7.31
C ALA A 161 -2.39 11.93 -8.72
N VAL A 162 -2.98 10.74 -8.86
CA VAL A 162 -3.33 10.14 -10.15
C VAL A 162 -4.75 9.58 -10.23
N LEU A 163 -5.59 9.80 -9.22
CA LEU A 163 -6.96 9.28 -9.21
C LEU A 163 -7.80 9.92 -10.33
N ALA A 164 -8.49 9.11 -11.10
CA ALA A 164 -9.45 9.58 -12.09
C ALA A 164 -10.81 9.88 -11.42
N VAL A 165 -11.09 11.15 -11.18
CA VAL A 165 -12.36 11.57 -10.56
C VAL A 165 -13.55 11.19 -11.44
N GLY A 166 -14.57 10.61 -10.82
CA GLY A 166 -15.81 10.22 -11.51
C GLY A 166 -15.80 8.81 -12.09
N GLY A 167 -14.82 7.99 -11.71
CA GLY A 167 -14.78 6.58 -12.08
C GLY A 167 -13.56 6.22 -12.91
N THR A 168 -13.76 5.73 -14.13
CA THR A 168 -12.66 5.33 -15.01
C THR A 168 -12.48 6.30 -16.16
N CYS A 169 -11.25 6.74 -16.38
CA CYS A 169 -10.87 7.44 -17.59
C CYS A 169 -10.16 6.49 -18.53
N ASN A 170 -10.68 6.33 -19.74
CA ASN A 170 -10.14 5.37 -20.72
C ASN A 170 -10.00 3.93 -20.18
N GLY A 171 -10.87 3.53 -19.23
CA GLY A 171 -10.85 2.19 -18.63
C GLY A 171 -9.87 2.03 -17.46
N SER A 172 -9.20 3.11 -17.02
CA SER A 172 -8.35 3.13 -15.84
C SER A 172 -8.96 3.99 -14.74
N SER A 173 -8.77 3.60 -13.50
CA SER A 173 -9.07 4.42 -12.33
C SER A 173 -7.94 5.41 -12.00
N LEU A 174 -6.79 5.30 -12.66
CA LEU A 174 -5.63 6.15 -12.47
C LEU A 174 -5.24 6.85 -13.76
N CYS A 175 -4.96 8.14 -13.66
CA CYS A 175 -4.41 8.98 -14.71
C CYS A 175 -2.88 8.93 -14.73
N GLN A 176 -2.32 7.74 -14.85
CA GLN A 176 -0.87 7.53 -14.81
C GLN A 176 -0.19 8.16 -16.04
N PRO A 177 0.77 9.09 -15.85
CA PRO A 177 1.65 9.56 -16.92
C PRO A 177 2.66 8.47 -17.34
N SER A 178 3.56 8.76 -18.26
CA SER A 178 4.66 7.82 -18.59
C SER A 178 5.58 7.62 -17.38
N TYR A 179 6.17 6.43 -17.26
CA TYR A 179 7.12 6.12 -16.18
C TYR A 179 8.26 7.12 -16.11
N ASN A 180 8.81 7.50 -17.25
CA ASN A 180 9.84 8.53 -17.33
C ASN A 180 9.36 9.86 -16.74
N ALA A 181 8.17 10.32 -17.10
CA ALA A 181 7.70 11.63 -16.68
C ALA A 181 7.60 11.75 -15.14
N PHE A 182 6.92 10.80 -14.48
CA PHE A 182 6.69 10.94 -13.05
C PHE A 182 7.91 10.57 -12.19
N PHE A 183 8.74 9.62 -12.63
CA PHE A 183 9.97 9.34 -11.88
C PHE A 183 10.99 10.46 -12.01
N THR A 184 11.15 11.03 -13.21
CA THR A 184 12.04 12.18 -13.41
C THR A 184 11.58 13.39 -12.60
N GLU A 185 10.27 13.68 -12.60
CA GLU A 185 9.73 14.78 -11.81
C GLU A 185 9.99 14.59 -10.31
N ALA A 186 9.69 13.42 -9.75
CA ALA A 186 9.98 13.15 -8.35
C ALA A 186 11.48 13.22 -8.03
N TYR A 187 12.31 12.74 -8.94
CA TYR A 187 13.78 12.77 -8.81
C TYR A 187 14.31 14.20 -8.82
N ASP A 188 13.81 15.04 -9.71
CA ASP A 188 14.19 16.45 -9.82
C ASP A 188 13.78 17.27 -8.59
N GLU A 189 12.66 16.89 -7.95
CA GLU A 189 12.22 17.44 -6.65
C GLU A 189 13.01 16.88 -5.46
N GLY A 190 13.98 16.01 -5.73
CA GLY A 190 14.93 15.51 -4.74
C GLY A 190 14.56 14.14 -4.14
N ALA A 191 13.51 13.46 -4.62
CA ALA A 191 13.19 12.12 -4.15
C ALA A 191 14.32 11.13 -4.50
N ARG A 192 14.60 10.23 -3.56
CA ARG A 192 15.56 9.13 -3.75
C ARG A 192 14.96 7.77 -3.41
N VAL A 193 13.73 7.77 -2.95
CA VAL A 193 12.86 6.60 -2.81
C VAL A 193 11.53 6.96 -3.46
N HIS A 194 10.97 6.07 -4.26
CA HIS A 194 9.67 6.25 -4.89
C HIS A 194 8.82 5.00 -4.70
N THR A 195 7.64 5.16 -4.10
CA THR A 195 6.74 4.03 -3.82
C THR A 195 5.42 4.16 -4.57
N ASN A 196 4.94 3.01 -5.04
CA ASN A 196 3.78 2.88 -5.91
C ASN A 196 2.91 1.73 -5.42
N SER A 197 1.86 2.04 -4.66
CA SER A 197 0.94 1.03 -4.12
C SER A 197 -0.21 0.70 -5.07
N TRP A 198 0.09 0.60 -6.34
CA TRP A 198 -0.85 0.28 -7.42
C TRP A 198 -0.18 -0.60 -8.47
N GLY A 199 -0.95 -1.11 -9.41
CA GLY A 199 -0.41 -1.89 -10.52
C GLY A 199 -1.50 -2.53 -11.37
N SER A 200 -1.05 -3.11 -12.49
CA SER A 200 -1.90 -3.95 -13.33
C SER A 200 -1.80 -5.38 -12.85
N GLY A 201 -2.85 -5.88 -12.22
CA GLY A 201 -2.93 -7.28 -11.80
C GLY A 201 -2.77 -8.27 -12.96
N PRO A 202 -2.55 -9.54 -12.66
CA PRO A 202 -2.65 -10.59 -13.67
C PRO A 202 -4.03 -10.49 -14.30
N SER A 203 -4.08 -10.57 -15.63
CA SER A 203 -5.35 -10.47 -16.36
C SER A 203 -6.34 -11.52 -15.83
N THR A 204 -7.40 -11.09 -15.16
CA THR A 204 -8.54 -11.93 -14.81
C THR A 204 -9.39 -12.31 -16.04
N SER A 205 -8.80 -12.23 -17.24
CA SER A 205 -9.47 -12.60 -18.45
C SER A 205 -9.98 -14.05 -18.30
N THR A 206 -11.23 -14.21 -18.61
CA THR A 206 -11.88 -15.54 -18.72
C THR A 206 -11.10 -16.54 -19.58
N ASN A 207 -10.18 -16.08 -20.38
CA ASN A 207 -9.25 -16.87 -21.16
C ASN A 207 -8.19 -17.61 -20.33
N CYS A 208 -7.89 -17.14 -19.13
CA CYS A 208 -6.98 -17.84 -18.22
C CYS A 208 -7.54 -19.18 -17.75
N ALA A 209 -8.86 -19.23 -17.51
CA ALA A 209 -9.55 -20.43 -17.07
C ALA A 209 -9.92 -21.37 -18.25
N GLN A 210 -10.01 -20.85 -19.47
CA GLN A 210 -10.51 -21.58 -20.64
C GLN A 210 -9.43 -22.31 -21.44
N SER A 211 -8.16 -21.97 -21.30
CA SER A 211 -7.14 -22.51 -22.18
C SER A 211 -6.69 -23.95 -21.84
N GLY A 212 -7.26 -24.58 -20.80
CA GLY A 212 -6.84 -25.94 -20.40
C GLY A 212 -5.34 -26.09 -20.19
N SER A 213 -4.63 -25.00 -20.33
CA SER A 213 -3.20 -24.90 -20.19
C SER A 213 -2.90 -24.80 -18.71
N SER A 214 -2.48 -25.90 -18.16
CA SER A 214 -1.80 -25.91 -16.89
C SER A 214 -0.75 -24.80 -16.91
N SER A 215 -1.03 -23.69 -16.21
CA SER A 215 -0.07 -22.79 -15.60
C SER A 215 0.53 -21.59 -16.35
N GLY A 216 0.31 -21.36 -17.63
CA GLY A 216 1.19 -20.35 -18.29
C GLY A 216 0.61 -18.96 -18.51
N SER A 217 -0.71 -18.84 -18.74
CA SER A 217 -1.24 -17.65 -19.42
C SER A 217 -1.71 -16.51 -18.51
N CYS A 218 -1.78 -16.75 -17.21
CA CYS A 218 -2.27 -15.78 -16.24
C CYS A 218 -1.21 -15.29 -15.26
N LEU A 219 0.00 -15.80 -15.35
CA LEU A 219 1.10 -15.38 -14.52
C LEU A 219 1.53 -13.95 -14.90
N ALA A 220 1.95 -13.18 -13.91
CA ALA A 220 2.65 -11.95 -14.19
C ALA A 220 3.87 -12.25 -15.07
N TYR A 221 4.00 -11.53 -16.13
CA TYR A 221 5.13 -11.64 -17.05
C TYR A 221 5.83 -10.29 -17.15
N TYR A 222 7.09 -10.33 -17.47
CA TYR A 222 7.85 -9.14 -17.77
C TYR A 222 7.23 -8.42 -18.98
N SER A 223 6.73 -7.23 -18.74
CA SER A 223 5.91 -6.45 -19.67
C SER A 223 6.66 -5.19 -20.16
N SER A 224 6.05 -4.43 -21.06
CA SER A 224 6.56 -3.10 -21.42
C SER A 224 6.66 -2.19 -20.19
N ALA A 225 5.69 -2.25 -19.26
CA ALA A 225 5.75 -1.51 -18.00
C ALA A 225 6.97 -1.89 -17.17
N SER A 226 7.25 -3.20 -17.04
CA SER A 226 8.43 -3.69 -16.33
C SER A 226 9.73 -3.21 -16.99
N TYR A 227 9.78 -3.24 -18.33
CA TYR A 227 10.92 -2.75 -19.09
C TYR A 227 11.15 -1.25 -18.90
N GLU A 228 10.09 -0.44 -18.97
CA GLU A 228 10.18 1.00 -18.75
C GLU A 228 10.67 1.33 -17.33
N ILE A 229 10.18 0.61 -16.31
CA ILE A 229 10.66 0.75 -14.93
C ILE A 229 12.15 0.41 -14.82
N ASP A 230 12.60 -0.68 -15.44
CA ASP A 230 14.02 -1.05 -15.47
C ASP A 230 14.88 0.02 -16.17
N VAL A 231 14.37 0.65 -17.23
CA VAL A 231 15.04 1.75 -17.91
C VAL A 231 15.20 2.94 -16.98
N GLU A 232 14.14 3.30 -16.26
CA GLU A 232 14.20 4.43 -15.33
C GLU A 232 15.09 4.15 -14.11
N ALA A 233 15.02 2.95 -13.55
CA ALA A 233 15.92 2.54 -12.46
C ALA A 233 17.39 2.59 -12.86
N ASN A 234 17.70 2.25 -14.11
CA ASN A 234 19.06 2.38 -14.63
C ASN A 234 19.46 3.83 -14.95
N SER A 235 18.51 4.66 -15.38
CA SER A 235 18.76 6.06 -15.75
C SER A 235 18.89 6.97 -14.51
N LEU A 236 18.12 6.66 -13.47
CA LEU A 236 18.08 7.36 -12.18
C LEU A 236 18.71 6.46 -11.11
N ALA A 237 19.99 6.14 -11.27
CA ALA A 237 20.67 5.06 -10.55
C ALA A 237 20.71 5.18 -9.01
N ASP A 238 20.44 6.35 -8.46
CA ASP A 238 20.30 6.60 -7.02
C ASP A 238 18.83 6.77 -6.56
N LEU A 239 17.86 6.46 -7.44
CA LEU A 239 16.44 6.35 -7.11
C LEU A 239 16.06 4.90 -6.82
N THR A 240 15.61 4.62 -5.62
CA THR A 240 15.01 3.32 -5.28
C THR A 240 13.54 3.32 -5.66
N ILE A 241 13.14 2.45 -6.57
CA ILE A 241 11.76 2.33 -7.05
C ILE A 241 11.11 1.10 -6.43
N LEU A 242 9.93 1.28 -5.82
CA LEU A 242 9.15 0.25 -5.16
C LEU A 242 7.76 0.14 -5.80
N PHE A 243 7.33 -1.08 -6.09
CA PHE A 243 5.97 -1.38 -6.53
C PHE A 243 5.32 -2.45 -5.67
N ALA A 244 4.03 -2.26 -5.38
CA ALA A 244 3.24 -3.29 -4.73
C ALA A 244 3.19 -4.56 -5.60
N MET A 245 3.40 -5.72 -4.98
CA MET A 245 3.25 -7.01 -5.65
C MET A 245 1.81 -7.30 -6.08
N GLY A 246 0.83 -6.66 -5.46
CA GLY A 246 -0.60 -6.91 -5.66
C GLY A 246 -1.20 -7.73 -4.53
N ASN A 247 -2.51 -7.93 -4.61
CA ASN A 247 -3.31 -8.58 -3.57
C ASN A 247 -3.87 -9.94 -4.01
N ASP A 248 -3.44 -10.46 -5.15
CA ASP A 248 -4.02 -11.64 -5.77
C ASP A 248 -3.28 -12.96 -5.42
N ALA A 249 -2.22 -12.88 -4.62
CA ALA A 249 -1.43 -14.02 -4.18
C ALA A 249 -2.05 -14.79 -2.99
N MET A 250 -3.33 -14.57 -2.73
CA MET A 250 -4.04 -15.24 -1.63
C MET A 250 -4.45 -16.67 -2.04
N ASP A 251 -4.37 -17.59 -1.09
CA ASP A 251 -5.15 -18.81 -1.15
C ASP A 251 -6.60 -18.50 -1.50
N CYS A 252 -7.15 -19.29 -2.37
CA CYS A 252 -8.46 -19.03 -2.93
C CYS A 252 -9.54 -18.70 -1.92
N THR A 253 -9.90 -17.47 -1.90
CA THR A 253 -11.22 -17.02 -1.50
C THR A 253 -11.99 -16.65 -2.77
N HIS A 254 -13.28 -16.94 -2.80
CA HIS A 254 -14.16 -16.62 -3.92
C HIS A 254 -13.83 -15.28 -4.54
N ASN A 255 -13.55 -15.27 -5.84
CA ASN A 255 -13.57 -14.02 -6.56
C ASN A 255 -15.00 -13.42 -6.49
N SER A 256 -15.12 -12.13 -6.70
CA SER A 256 -16.39 -11.40 -6.71
C SER A 256 -17.42 -11.93 -7.71
N TYR A 257 -17.09 -12.92 -8.51
CA TYR A 257 -17.90 -13.57 -9.53
C TYR A 257 -18.29 -15.00 -9.16
N GLY A 258 -17.99 -15.49 -7.94
CA GLY A 258 -18.39 -16.81 -7.48
C GLY A 258 -17.66 -17.97 -8.16
N GLN A 259 -16.56 -17.73 -8.84
CA GLN A 259 -15.77 -18.79 -9.48
C GLN A 259 -14.70 -19.31 -8.52
N THR A 260 -14.73 -20.61 -8.31
CA THR A 260 -13.82 -21.37 -7.42
C THR A 260 -12.56 -21.87 -8.13
N ASN A 261 -12.06 -21.18 -9.12
CA ASN A 261 -10.84 -21.59 -9.82
C ASN A 261 -9.62 -21.01 -9.13
N CYS A 262 -9.18 -21.72 -8.12
CA CYS A 262 -7.94 -21.50 -7.44
C CYS A 262 -6.83 -22.27 -8.12
N PHE A 263 -5.78 -21.57 -8.50
CA PHE A 263 -4.56 -22.23 -8.92
C PHE A 263 -3.90 -22.86 -7.67
N GLY A 264 -4.05 -24.19 -7.52
CA GLY A 264 -3.38 -24.94 -6.47
C GLY A 264 -4.18 -25.32 -5.22
N GLY A 265 -5.40 -24.79 -5.02
CA GLY A 265 -6.22 -25.06 -3.82
C GLY A 265 -5.77 -24.23 -2.60
N LYS A 266 -6.50 -24.38 -1.49
CA LYS A 266 -6.12 -23.79 -0.20
C LYS A 266 -5.06 -24.67 0.45
N ASP A 267 -3.81 -24.38 0.21
CA ASP A 267 -2.68 -25.14 0.75
C ASP A 267 -1.83 -24.33 1.76
N GLY A 268 -2.17 -23.06 2.00
CA GLY A 268 -1.42 -22.17 2.87
C GLY A 268 -0.15 -21.59 2.23
N GLU A 269 0.05 -21.83 0.93
CA GLU A 269 1.21 -21.32 0.21
C GLU A 269 0.83 -20.16 -0.73
N ILE A 270 1.71 -19.18 -0.88
CA ILE A 270 1.53 -18.07 -1.80
C ILE A 270 1.52 -18.58 -3.25
N ASN A 271 0.46 -18.28 -3.99
CA ASN A 271 0.34 -18.65 -5.39
C ASN A 271 1.39 -17.95 -6.26
N LYS A 272 2.19 -18.74 -6.95
CA LYS A 272 3.24 -18.22 -7.82
C LYS A 272 2.64 -17.47 -9.02
N GLY A 273 3.19 -16.28 -9.31
CA GLY A 273 2.82 -15.49 -10.48
C GLY A 273 1.60 -14.59 -10.31
N ALA A 274 1.01 -14.53 -9.12
CA ALA A 274 -0.10 -13.62 -8.80
C ALA A 274 0.41 -12.23 -8.37
N MET A 275 1.37 -11.66 -9.12
CA MET A 275 1.93 -10.34 -8.84
C MET A 275 1.57 -9.33 -9.93
N ASN A 276 1.61 -8.06 -9.60
CA ASN A 276 1.44 -6.97 -10.55
C ASN A 276 2.56 -6.97 -11.60
N ARG A 277 2.24 -6.56 -12.83
CA ARG A 277 3.21 -6.52 -13.94
C ARG A 277 4.37 -5.58 -13.64
N GLN A 278 4.12 -4.46 -13.01
CA GLN A 278 5.15 -3.51 -12.58
C GLN A 278 6.15 -4.15 -11.64
N ALA A 279 5.67 -4.98 -10.71
CA ALA A 279 6.50 -5.69 -9.75
C ALA A 279 7.35 -6.83 -10.36
N THR A 280 7.27 -7.07 -11.66
CA THR A 280 8.16 -8.01 -12.38
C THR A 280 9.41 -7.33 -12.96
N ALA A 281 9.60 -6.04 -12.78
CA ALA A 281 10.85 -5.34 -13.07
C ALA A 281 12.02 -6.00 -12.34
N LYS A 282 13.22 -5.88 -12.89
CA LYS A 282 14.39 -6.67 -12.46
C LYS A 282 15.46 -5.86 -11.73
N ASN A 283 15.33 -4.53 -11.72
CA ASN A 283 16.28 -3.63 -11.09
C ASN A 283 15.70 -2.90 -9.89
#